data_7cb1b2ecbc11d175439ae97981019e3f
#
_entry.id   7cb1b2ecbc11d175439ae97981019e3f
#
_cell.length_a   1.000
_cell.length_b   1.000
_cell.length_c   1.000
_cell.angle_alpha   90.00
_cell.angle_beta   90.00
_cell.angle_gamma   90.00
#
_symmetry.space_group_name_H-M   'P 1'
#
loop_
_entity.id
_entity.type
_entity.pdbx_description
1 polymer ?
#
loop_
_entity_poly.entity_id
_entity_poly.type
_entity_poly.pdbx_seq_one_letter_code
_entity_poly.pdbx_strand_id
1 'polypeptide(L)'
;GSEMCIRDSNITDWPKMYALTENLLVKLAAVIHDPVTTTDELIPSGETSSYRSNPLRLAEFTLSRREPAYVGRAKEIAKLEGERRSGAVPAEIVETLNRVGNGAELANNTQFGSCVFANKPGDGSAREQAASCQKVLGGFANICYEYATKRYRSNCINWGILPFTIDDGTEFNYEPGDCVFVPGIRAAVENGTENIPAKVIRQNLSLIHI
;
A
#
# COMPACT_ATOMS: atom_id res chain seq x y z
N GLY A 1 -10.64 -4.32 -40.33
CA GLY A 1 -11.35 -4.43 -39.07
C GLY A 1 -11.50 -3.07 -38.40
N SER A 2 -12.75 -2.60 -38.27
CA SER A 2 -13.01 -1.39 -37.50
C SER A 2 -12.81 -1.71 -36.01
N GLU A 3 -11.78 -1.16 -35.39
CA GLU A 3 -11.64 -1.13 -33.94
C GLU A 3 -12.80 -0.28 -33.40
N MET A 4 -13.70 -0.93 -32.68
CA MET A 4 -14.76 -0.23 -31.97
C MET A 4 -14.17 0.35 -30.67
N CYS A 5 -13.77 1.62 -30.74
CA CYS A 5 -13.30 2.35 -29.58
C CYS A 5 -14.50 2.82 -28.75
N ILE A 6 -14.86 2.10 -27.71
CA ILE A 6 -15.87 2.55 -26.76
C ILE A 6 -15.20 3.58 -25.83
N ARG A 7 -15.48 4.84 -26.05
CA ARG A 7 -15.07 5.92 -25.13
C ARG A 7 -16.26 6.27 -24.24
N ASP A 8 -16.28 5.68 -23.06
CA ASP A 8 -17.18 6.13 -22.00
C ASP A 8 -16.39 7.10 -21.10
N SER A 9 -16.98 8.26 -20.83
CA SER A 9 -16.37 9.29 -20.00
C SER A 9 -16.13 8.85 -18.54
N ASN A 10 -16.73 7.73 -18.11
CA ASN A 10 -16.57 7.14 -16.79
C ASN A 10 -15.51 6.03 -16.74
N ILE A 11 -14.97 5.60 -17.87
CA ILE A 11 -13.93 4.58 -17.95
C ILE A 11 -12.59 5.29 -18.08
N THR A 12 -11.70 5.02 -17.13
CA THR A 12 -10.31 5.50 -17.15
C THR A 12 -9.38 4.30 -17.16
N ASP A 13 -8.20 4.49 -17.74
CA ASP A 13 -7.16 3.47 -17.71
C ASP A 13 -6.70 3.19 -16.28
N TRP A 14 -6.43 1.93 -15.98
CA TRP A 14 -5.81 1.54 -14.74
C TRP A 14 -4.36 2.06 -14.68
N PRO A 15 -3.88 2.45 -13.49
CA PRO A 15 -2.50 2.89 -13.34
C PRO A 15 -1.54 1.77 -13.75
N LYS A 16 -0.40 2.16 -14.34
CA LYS A 16 0.63 1.22 -14.75
C LYS A 16 1.19 0.49 -13.53
N MET A 17 1.26 -0.84 -13.63
CA MET A 17 1.91 -1.66 -12.62
C MET A 17 3.38 -1.87 -12.96
N TYR A 18 4.25 -1.65 -11.99
CA TYR A 18 5.69 -1.78 -12.14
C TYR A 18 6.18 -3.06 -11.46
N ALA A 19 7.25 -3.64 -11.99
CA ALA A 19 7.89 -4.80 -11.36
C ALA A 19 8.42 -4.45 -9.96
N LEU A 20 8.36 -5.43 -9.06
CA LEU A 20 8.91 -5.28 -7.71
C LEU A 20 10.41 -5.06 -7.77
N THR A 21 10.91 -4.04 -7.08
CA THR A 21 12.34 -3.78 -6.94
C THR A 21 12.98 -4.70 -5.91
N GLU A 22 14.31 -4.67 -5.81
CA GLU A 22 15.06 -5.50 -4.86
C GLU A 22 14.57 -5.29 -3.42
N ASN A 23 14.37 -4.04 -3.01
CA ASN A 23 13.90 -3.66 -1.69
C ASN A 23 12.57 -2.92 -1.78
N LEU A 24 11.88 -2.80 -0.65
CA LEU A 24 10.63 -2.05 -0.54
C LEU A 24 10.69 -1.14 0.68
N LEU A 25 10.31 0.12 0.48
CA LEU A 25 10.04 1.06 1.55
C LEU A 25 8.57 1.44 1.50
N VAL A 26 7.83 1.16 2.56
CA VAL A 26 6.44 1.58 2.66
C VAL A 26 6.26 2.57 3.81
N LYS A 27 5.42 3.59 3.57
CA LYS A 27 5.05 4.57 4.57
C LYS A 27 3.62 4.31 5.00
N LEU A 28 3.41 4.21 6.31
CA LEU A 28 2.08 3.99 6.86
C LEU A 28 1.18 5.19 6.56
N ALA A 29 0.11 4.95 5.83
CA ALA A 29 -0.89 5.97 5.50
C ALA A 29 -2.14 5.84 6.38
N ALA A 30 -2.40 4.67 6.94
CA ALA A 30 -3.44 4.43 7.94
C ALA A 30 -3.02 3.33 8.90
N VAL A 31 -3.39 3.49 10.17
CA VAL A 31 -3.18 2.50 11.24
C VAL A 31 -4.50 2.31 11.96
N ILE A 32 -5.10 1.13 11.86
CA ILE A 32 -6.43 0.81 12.37
C ILE A 32 -6.32 -0.32 13.39
N HIS A 33 -6.61 0.00 14.65
CA HIS A 33 -6.51 -0.96 15.77
C HIS A 33 -7.84 -1.65 16.11
N ASP A 34 -8.91 -1.38 15.37
CA ASP A 34 -10.18 -2.06 15.56
C ASP A 34 -10.01 -3.58 15.37
N PRO A 35 -10.75 -4.42 16.13
CA PRO A 35 -10.61 -5.88 16.02
C PRO A 35 -10.80 -6.42 14.61
N VAL A 36 -11.74 -5.84 13.84
CA VAL A 36 -12.03 -6.19 12.45
C VAL A 36 -12.24 -4.91 11.65
N THR A 37 -11.66 -4.83 10.45
CA THR A 37 -11.93 -3.76 9.48
C THR A 37 -12.66 -4.35 8.29
N THR A 38 -13.88 -3.88 8.07
CA THR A 38 -14.75 -4.38 7.00
C THR A 38 -14.37 -3.80 5.64
N THR A 39 -14.79 -4.48 4.58
CA THR A 39 -14.64 -3.95 3.21
C THR A 39 -15.46 -2.67 3.00
N ASP A 40 -16.57 -2.48 3.72
CA ASP A 40 -17.35 -1.25 3.65
C ASP A 40 -16.63 -0.07 4.32
N GLU A 41 -15.80 -0.31 5.32
CA GLU A 41 -14.90 0.70 5.90
C GLU A 41 -13.74 1.02 4.94
N LEU A 42 -13.18 -0.01 4.29
CA LEU A 42 -12.11 0.18 3.30
C LEU A 42 -12.61 0.93 2.07
N ILE A 43 -13.79 0.59 1.57
CA ILE A 43 -14.44 1.28 0.45
C ILE A 43 -15.96 1.32 0.65
N PRO A 44 -16.55 2.45 1.07
CA PRO A 44 -17.98 2.55 1.35
C PRO A 44 -18.83 2.31 0.10
N SER A 45 -19.56 1.19 0.06
CA SER A 45 -20.32 0.76 -1.12
C SER A 45 -21.52 1.64 -1.46
N GLY A 46 -22.15 2.24 -0.45
CA GLY A 46 -23.32 3.10 -0.64
C GLY A 46 -23.01 4.41 -1.37
N GLU A 47 -21.84 4.97 -1.17
CA GLU A 47 -21.42 6.25 -1.77
C GLU A 47 -20.73 6.07 -3.13
N THR A 48 -20.30 4.85 -3.44
CA THR A 48 -19.41 4.57 -4.57
C THR A 48 -20.10 3.91 -5.76
N SER A 49 -21.38 3.61 -5.67
CA SER A 49 -22.13 2.90 -6.71
C SER A 49 -22.08 3.58 -8.09
N SER A 50 -22.03 4.92 -8.11
CA SER A 50 -21.96 5.72 -9.34
C SER A 50 -20.56 5.74 -9.98
N TYR A 51 -19.53 5.29 -9.29
CA TYR A 51 -18.12 5.41 -9.71
C TYR A 51 -17.43 4.07 -9.98
N ARG A 52 -18.17 2.97 -10.02
CA ARG A 52 -17.60 1.62 -10.16
C ARG A 52 -16.72 1.42 -11.39
N SER A 53 -17.01 2.11 -12.47
CA SER A 53 -16.24 2.06 -13.71
C SER A 53 -15.13 3.10 -13.81
N ASN A 54 -14.95 3.93 -12.79
CA ASN A 54 -13.90 4.94 -12.75
C ASN A 54 -13.00 4.69 -11.52
N PRO A 55 -11.90 3.95 -11.67
CA PRO A 55 -11.06 3.56 -10.55
C PRO A 55 -10.45 4.74 -9.80
N LEU A 56 -10.10 5.83 -10.49
CA LEU A 56 -9.52 7.00 -9.85
C LEU A 56 -10.53 7.72 -8.95
N ARG A 57 -11.78 7.85 -9.41
CA ARG A 57 -12.84 8.45 -8.61
C ARG A 57 -13.29 7.56 -7.46
N LEU A 58 -13.41 6.26 -7.73
CA LEU A 58 -13.75 5.29 -6.70
C LEU A 58 -12.71 5.31 -5.56
N ALA A 59 -11.44 5.39 -5.90
CA ALA A 59 -10.34 5.39 -4.93
C ALA A 59 -10.39 6.61 -3.97
N GLU A 60 -10.98 7.73 -4.36
CA GLU A 60 -11.14 8.90 -3.49
C GLU A 60 -11.96 8.60 -2.22
N PHE A 61 -12.77 7.56 -2.24
CA PHE A 61 -13.60 7.14 -1.11
C PHE A 61 -12.93 6.10 -0.21
N THR A 62 -11.72 5.66 -0.53
CA THR A 62 -10.98 4.66 0.26
C THR A 62 -10.81 5.16 1.68
N LEU A 63 -11.30 4.39 2.65
CA LEU A 63 -11.25 4.72 4.09
C LEU A 63 -11.88 6.07 4.44
N SER A 64 -12.74 6.63 3.59
CA SER A 64 -13.30 7.99 3.76
C SER A 64 -14.07 8.17 5.07
N ARG A 65 -14.71 7.13 5.57
CA ARG A 65 -15.45 7.16 6.84
C ARG A 65 -14.57 6.84 8.04
N ARG A 66 -13.55 6.01 7.87
CA ARG A 66 -12.73 5.48 8.96
C ARG A 66 -11.47 6.29 9.21
N GLU A 67 -10.78 6.67 8.15
CA GLU A 67 -9.53 7.43 8.19
C GLU A 67 -9.49 8.41 7.00
N PRO A 68 -10.19 9.54 7.08
CA PRO A 68 -10.30 10.48 5.95
C PRO A 68 -8.96 11.01 5.43
N ALA A 69 -7.94 11.06 6.28
CA ALA A 69 -6.60 11.52 5.90
C ALA A 69 -5.83 10.52 5.04
N TYR A 70 -6.29 9.27 4.95
CA TYR A 70 -5.60 8.21 4.21
C TYR A 70 -5.36 8.58 2.74
N VAL A 71 -6.38 9.03 2.05
CA VAL A 71 -6.29 9.35 0.60
C VAL A 71 -5.25 10.43 0.33
N GLY A 72 -5.24 11.50 1.11
CA GLY A 72 -4.25 12.56 0.99
C GLY A 72 -2.83 12.08 1.25
N ARG A 73 -2.63 11.28 2.29
CA ARG A 73 -1.33 10.68 2.61
C ARG A 73 -0.85 9.74 1.51
N ALA A 74 -1.73 8.88 1.00
CA ALA A 74 -1.40 7.95 -0.06
C ALA A 74 -1.01 8.65 -1.36
N LYS A 75 -1.73 9.70 -1.73
CA LYS A 75 -1.41 10.53 -2.91
C LYS A 75 -0.05 11.22 -2.79
N GLU A 76 0.27 11.75 -1.62
CA GLU A 76 1.59 12.36 -1.35
C GLU A 76 2.71 11.33 -1.51
N ILE A 77 2.54 10.14 -0.96
CA ILE A 77 3.50 9.04 -1.09
C ILE A 77 3.65 8.63 -2.56
N ALA A 78 2.55 8.49 -3.29
CA ALA A 78 2.57 8.16 -4.72
C ALA A 78 3.28 9.21 -5.56
N LYS A 79 3.13 10.49 -5.22
CA LYS A 79 3.85 11.59 -5.86
C LYS A 79 5.36 11.47 -5.68
N LEU A 80 5.80 11.19 -4.45
CA LEU A 80 7.23 10.99 -4.14
C LEU A 80 7.82 9.79 -4.90
N GLU A 81 7.06 8.70 -5.03
CA GLU A 81 7.49 7.55 -5.84
C GLU A 81 7.62 7.89 -7.32
N GLY A 82 6.69 8.67 -7.86
CA GLY A 82 6.76 9.16 -9.23
C GLY A 82 8.02 9.98 -9.49
N GLU A 83 8.38 10.86 -8.56
CA GLU A 83 9.61 11.65 -8.63
C GLU A 83 10.86 10.76 -8.56
N ARG A 84 10.87 9.76 -7.67
CA ARG A 84 11.96 8.78 -7.59
C ARG A 84 12.17 8.06 -8.93
N ARG A 85 11.08 7.59 -9.55
CA ARG A 85 11.11 6.87 -10.84
C ARG A 85 11.63 7.75 -11.98
N SER A 86 11.35 9.05 -11.94
CA SER A 86 11.80 9.99 -12.95
C SER A 86 13.28 10.36 -12.81
N GLY A 87 13.95 9.91 -11.76
CA GLY A 87 15.35 10.22 -11.48
C GLY A 87 15.58 11.41 -10.54
N ALA A 88 14.52 12.15 -10.21
CA ALA A 88 14.57 13.25 -9.24
C ALA A 88 14.20 12.73 -7.84
N VAL A 89 15.08 11.97 -7.21
CA VAL A 89 14.81 11.31 -5.94
C VAL A 89 14.56 12.34 -4.83
N PRO A 90 13.39 12.31 -4.16
CA PRO A 90 13.09 13.23 -3.07
C PRO A 90 14.06 13.06 -1.90
N ALA A 91 14.43 14.17 -1.28
CA ALA A 91 15.29 14.17 -0.10
C ALA A 91 14.72 13.36 1.05
N GLU A 92 13.39 13.37 1.24
CA GLU A 92 12.69 12.57 2.26
C GLU A 92 12.99 11.08 2.11
N ILE A 93 12.97 10.54 0.89
CA ILE A 93 13.27 9.13 0.64
C ILE A 93 14.73 8.83 0.97
N VAL A 94 15.66 9.67 0.52
CA VAL A 94 17.10 9.50 0.78
C VAL A 94 17.41 9.56 2.27
N GLU A 95 16.86 10.53 2.99
CA GLU A 95 17.06 10.67 4.44
C GLU A 95 16.53 9.47 5.21
N THR A 96 15.35 8.98 4.84
CA THR A 96 14.77 7.78 5.45
C THR A 96 15.66 6.56 5.20
N LEU A 97 16.09 6.34 3.97
CA LEU A 97 16.94 5.21 3.60
C LEU A 97 18.37 5.32 4.17
N ASN A 98 18.85 6.53 4.47
CA ASN A 98 20.13 6.72 5.15
C ASN A 98 20.19 6.07 6.55
N ARG A 99 19.02 5.78 7.14
CA ARG A 99 18.94 5.06 8.43
C ARG A 99 19.27 3.58 8.30
N VAL A 100 19.19 3.01 7.12
CA VAL A 100 19.39 1.56 6.85
C VAL A 100 20.55 1.27 5.90
N GLY A 101 21.19 2.30 5.36
CA GLY A 101 22.34 2.13 4.46
C GLY A 101 22.67 3.44 3.73
N ASN A 102 23.22 3.32 2.53
CA ASN A 102 23.44 4.48 1.66
C ASN A 102 22.12 4.85 0.95
N GLY A 103 21.46 5.89 1.42
CA GLY A 103 20.13 6.28 0.95
C GLY A 103 20.08 6.62 -0.54
N ALA A 104 21.05 7.33 -1.06
CA ALA A 104 21.10 7.68 -2.49
C ALA A 104 21.24 6.44 -3.38
N GLU A 105 22.04 5.48 -2.96
CA GLU A 105 22.27 4.22 -3.68
C GLU A 105 21.06 3.28 -3.54
N LEU A 106 20.52 3.12 -2.33
CA LEU A 106 19.34 2.31 -2.06
C LEU A 106 18.10 2.80 -2.81
N ALA A 107 17.94 4.09 -2.99
CA ALA A 107 16.80 4.67 -3.70
C ALA A 107 16.64 4.16 -5.13
N ASN A 108 17.72 3.72 -5.78
CA ASN A 108 17.67 3.18 -7.13
C ASN A 108 17.00 1.79 -7.19
N ASN A 109 17.04 1.05 -6.08
CA ASN A 109 16.58 -0.34 -5.98
C ASN A 109 15.44 -0.52 -4.96
N THR A 110 14.79 0.56 -4.54
CA THR A 110 13.79 0.54 -3.48
C THR A 110 12.56 1.31 -3.92
N GLN A 111 11.46 0.59 -4.19
CA GLN A 111 10.15 1.20 -4.42
C GLN A 111 9.64 1.85 -3.13
N PHE A 112 8.96 2.96 -3.30
CA PHE A 112 8.31 3.68 -2.22
C PHE A 112 6.80 3.67 -2.42
N GLY A 113 6.05 3.21 -1.44
CA GLY A 113 4.60 3.11 -1.55
C GLY A 113 3.89 3.25 -0.22
N SER A 114 2.57 3.41 -0.28
CA SER A 114 1.73 3.48 0.92
C SER A 114 1.42 2.08 1.45
N CYS A 115 1.16 2.03 2.77
CA CYS A 115 0.81 0.82 3.49
C CYS A 115 -0.33 1.13 4.46
N VAL A 116 -1.24 0.18 4.60
CA VAL A 116 -2.26 0.19 5.64
C VAL A 116 -1.95 -0.89 6.65
N PHE A 117 -1.93 -0.52 7.94
CA PHE A 117 -1.99 -1.48 9.03
C PHE A 117 -3.42 -1.60 9.53
N ALA A 118 -3.90 -2.82 9.71
CA ALA A 118 -5.15 -3.14 10.38
C ALA A 118 -5.02 -4.47 11.11
N ASN A 119 -5.73 -4.65 12.22
CA ASN A 119 -5.66 -5.90 12.97
C ASN A 119 -6.18 -7.09 12.15
N LYS A 120 -7.36 -6.96 11.55
CA LYS A 120 -8.01 -8.01 10.76
C LYS A 120 -8.86 -7.40 9.65
N PRO A 121 -8.24 -7.04 8.52
CA PRO A 121 -8.95 -6.37 7.42
C PRO A 121 -9.61 -7.35 6.45
N GLY A 122 -10.66 -6.88 5.79
CA GLY A 122 -11.23 -7.53 4.60
C GLY A 122 -12.49 -8.35 4.82
N ASP A 123 -13.19 -8.17 5.95
CA ASP A 123 -14.49 -8.79 6.16
C ASP A 123 -15.58 -8.09 5.34
N GLY A 124 -16.32 -8.82 4.54
CA GLY A 124 -17.39 -8.30 3.69
C GLY A 124 -17.31 -8.77 2.24
N SER A 125 -18.09 -8.15 1.35
CA SER A 125 -18.25 -8.58 -0.04
C SER A 125 -17.45 -7.78 -1.08
N ALA A 126 -17.16 -6.51 -0.85
CA ALA A 126 -16.45 -5.63 -1.79
C ALA A 126 -14.92 -5.76 -1.72
N ARG A 127 -14.42 -6.99 -1.68
CA ARG A 127 -13.02 -7.31 -1.43
C ARG A 127 -12.06 -6.86 -2.53
N GLU A 128 -12.48 -7.04 -3.78
CA GLU A 128 -11.68 -6.63 -4.94
C GLU A 128 -11.53 -5.11 -5.00
N GLN A 129 -12.62 -4.38 -4.83
CA GLN A 129 -12.60 -2.91 -4.83
C GLN A 129 -11.78 -2.35 -3.68
N ALA A 130 -11.85 -2.97 -2.51
CA ALA A 130 -11.03 -2.59 -1.37
C ALA A 130 -9.53 -2.71 -1.67
N ALA A 131 -9.12 -3.74 -2.39
CA ALA A 131 -7.73 -3.92 -2.80
C ALA A 131 -7.34 -3.00 -3.98
N SER A 132 -8.16 -2.95 -5.03
CA SER A 132 -7.85 -2.17 -6.23
C SER A 132 -7.75 -0.68 -5.95
N CYS A 133 -8.60 -0.15 -5.08
CA CYS A 133 -8.56 1.27 -4.71
C CYS A 133 -7.27 1.64 -3.97
N GLN A 134 -6.78 0.77 -3.11
CA GLN A 134 -5.47 0.97 -2.47
C GLN A 134 -4.35 1.01 -3.52
N LYS A 135 -4.39 0.13 -4.51
CA LYS A 135 -3.38 0.09 -5.58
C LYS A 135 -3.42 1.34 -6.45
N VAL A 136 -4.60 1.80 -6.79
CA VAL A 136 -4.80 3.05 -7.56
C VAL A 136 -4.14 4.24 -6.85
N LEU A 137 -4.18 4.26 -5.53
CA LEU A 137 -3.56 5.29 -4.70
C LEU A 137 -2.06 5.06 -4.41
N GLY A 138 -1.45 4.07 -5.04
CA GLY A 138 -0.02 3.78 -4.87
C GLY A 138 0.30 2.85 -3.70
N GLY A 139 -0.66 2.07 -3.22
CA GLY A 139 -0.44 1.08 -2.18
C GLY A 139 0.42 -0.10 -2.66
N PHE A 140 1.42 -0.49 -1.88
CA PHE A 140 2.29 -1.63 -2.18
C PHE A 140 2.22 -2.76 -1.16
N ALA A 141 1.74 -2.49 0.03
CA ALA A 141 1.65 -3.49 1.09
C ALA A 141 0.52 -3.21 2.06
N ASN A 142 0.05 -4.26 2.68
CA ASN A 142 -0.75 -4.20 3.90
C ASN A 142 -0.05 -5.00 4.99
N ILE A 143 -0.20 -4.58 6.23
CA ILE A 143 0.33 -5.27 7.40
C ILE A 143 -0.85 -5.55 8.34
N CYS A 144 -0.98 -6.79 8.79
CA CYS A 144 -2.02 -7.18 9.74
C CYS A 144 -1.57 -8.34 10.61
N TYR A 145 -2.33 -8.64 11.66
CA TYR A 145 -2.14 -9.89 12.39
C TYR A 145 -2.74 -11.07 11.63
N GLU A 146 -3.89 -10.87 11.03
CA GLU A 146 -4.65 -11.89 10.30
C GLU A 146 -5.53 -11.22 9.24
N TYR A 147 -5.71 -11.86 8.09
CA TYR A 147 -6.70 -11.42 7.10
C TYR A 147 -8.06 -12.00 7.44
N ALA A 148 -9.11 -11.16 7.43
CA ALA A 148 -10.47 -11.59 7.73
C ALA A 148 -10.99 -12.65 6.74
N THR A 149 -10.56 -12.55 5.48
CA THR A 149 -10.91 -13.52 4.44
C THR A 149 -9.70 -13.84 3.55
N LYS A 150 -9.61 -15.09 3.11
CA LYS A 150 -8.61 -15.52 2.12
C LYS A 150 -8.80 -14.79 0.78
N ARG A 151 -10.03 -14.44 0.45
CA ARG A 151 -10.37 -13.77 -0.81
C ARG A 151 -9.83 -12.34 -0.84
N TYR A 152 -9.95 -11.60 0.24
CA TYR A 152 -9.35 -10.27 0.31
C TYR A 152 -7.82 -10.33 0.18
N ARG A 153 -7.19 -11.26 0.88
CA ARG A 153 -5.75 -11.50 0.75
C ARG A 153 -5.34 -11.82 -0.68
N SER A 154 -6.09 -12.72 -1.34
CA SER A 154 -5.84 -13.06 -2.75
C SER A 154 -6.03 -11.86 -3.68
N ASN A 155 -7.03 -11.03 -3.43
CA ASN A 155 -7.25 -9.80 -4.21
C ASN A 155 -6.10 -8.81 -4.04
N CYS A 156 -5.55 -8.67 -2.85
CA CYS A 156 -4.34 -7.86 -2.63
C CYS A 156 -3.18 -8.37 -3.49
N ILE A 157 -2.93 -9.67 -3.48
CA ILE A 157 -1.86 -10.29 -4.29
C ILE A 157 -2.09 -10.03 -5.78
N ASN A 158 -3.31 -10.23 -6.26
CA ASN A 158 -3.66 -10.02 -7.67
C ASN A 158 -3.45 -8.57 -8.13
N TRP A 159 -3.61 -7.61 -7.24
CA TRP A 159 -3.36 -6.20 -7.50
C TRP A 159 -1.91 -5.76 -7.21
N GLY A 160 -1.04 -6.70 -6.84
CA GLY A 160 0.36 -6.39 -6.53
C GLY A 160 0.57 -5.68 -5.20
N ILE A 161 -0.35 -5.88 -4.26
CA ILE A 161 -0.21 -5.43 -2.88
C ILE A 161 0.28 -6.63 -2.06
N LEU A 162 1.44 -6.48 -1.43
CA LEU A 162 2.05 -7.53 -0.61
C LEU A 162 1.29 -7.69 0.71
N PRO A 163 0.72 -8.87 1.01
CA PRO A 163 -0.05 -9.09 2.22
C PRO A 163 0.85 -9.60 3.35
N PHE A 164 1.47 -8.70 4.08
CA PHE A 164 2.30 -9.05 5.23
C PHE A 164 1.47 -9.35 6.46
N THR A 165 1.93 -10.33 7.25
CA THR A 165 1.38 -10.61 8.59
C THR A 165 2.48 -10.52 9.64
N ILE A 166 2.09 -10.15 10.85
CA ILE A 166 2.96 -10.15 12.03
C ILE A 166 2.35 -11.04 13.11
N ASP A 167 3.17 -11.53 14.02
CA ASP A 167 2.71 -12.40 15.11
C ASP A 167 1.77 -11.69 16.07
N ASP A 168 0.74 -12.38 16.55
CA ASP A 168 -0.28 -11.84 17.47
C ASP A 168 0.31 -11.20 18.74
N GLY A 169 1.44 -11.69 19.21
CA GLY A 169 2.12 -11.16 20.39
C GLY A 169 2.93 -9.90 20.12
N THR A 170 3.06 -9.48 18.87
CA THR A 170 3.82 -8.28 18.50
C THR A 170 2.95 -7.05 18.64
N GLU A 171 3.35 -6.10 19.48
CA GLU A 171 2.69 -4.80 19.54
C GLU A 171 3.01 -3.97 18.30
N PHE A 172 1.98 -3.36 17.72
CA PHE A 172 2.15 -2.44 16.60
C PHE A 172 1.79 -1.02 17.07
N ASN A 173 2.79 -0.33 17.64
CA ASN A 173 2.66 1.01 18.22
C ASN A 173 3.19 2.10 17.29
N TYR A 174 3.06 1.90 15.99
CA TYR A 174 3.51 2.84 14.98
C TYR A 174 2.34 3.67 14.48
N GLU A 175 2.67 4.83 13.92
CA GLU A 175 1.70 5.83 13.50
C GLU A 175 1.78 6.08 11.99
N PRO A 176 0.73 6.64 11.38
CA PRO A 176 0.83 7.14 10.00
C PRO A 176 2.01 8.10 9.87
N GLY A 177 2.82 7.89 8.84
CA GLY A 177 4.07 8.61 8.64
C GLY A 177 5.32 7.81 9.00
N ASP A 178 5.22 6.81 9.85
CA ASP A 178 6.32 5.86 10.08
C ASP A 178 6.52 4.97 8.85
N CYS A 179 7.75 4.57 8.60
CA CYS A 179 8.10 3.75 7.43
C CYS A 179 8.53 2.36 7.83
N VAL A 180 8.30 1.40 6.96
CA VAL A 180 8.78 0.02 7.08
C VAL A 180 9.68 -0.28 5.88
N PHE A 181 10.93 -0.62 6.15
CA PHE A 181 11.90 -1.02 5.13
C PHE A 181 12.03 -2.54 5.10
N VAL A 182 11.82 -3.12 3.93
CA VAL A 182 11.90 -4.57 3.71
C VAL A 182 13.00 -4.86 2.70
N PRO A 183 14.23 -5.13 3.17
CA PRO A 183 15.34 -5.44 2.28
C PRO A 183 15.17 -6.82 1.65
N GLY A 184 15.60 -6.97 0.40
CA GLY A 184 15.59 -8.26 -0.29
C GLY A 184 14.20 -8.83 -0.56
N ILE A 185 13.17 -8.00 -0.64
CA ILE A 185 11.79 -8.46 -0.80
C ILE A 185 11.57 -9.21 -2.10
N ARG A 186 12.18 -8.77 -3.20
CA ARG A 186 12.02 -9.44 -4.49
C ARG A 186 12.52 -10.89 -4.44
N ALA A 187 13.71 -11.12 -3.89
CA ALA A 187 14.26 -12.45 -3.72
C ALA A 187 13.42 -13.30 -2.77
N ALA A 188 12.92 -12.72 -1.69
CA ALA A 188 12.06 -13.40 -0.73
C ALA A 188 10.74 -13.86 -1.37
N VAL A 189 10.12 -13.04 -2.21
CA VAL A 189 8.89 -13.39 -2.94
C VAL A 189 9.17 -14.49 -3.97
N GLU A 190 10.26 -14.37 -4.73
CA GLU A 190 10.67 -15.38 -5.73
C GLU A 190 10.96 -16.74 -5.10
N ASN A 191 11.56 -16.76 -3.92
CA ASN A 191 11.93 -17.97 -3.20
C ASN A 191 10.85 -18.51 -2.26
N GLY A 192 9.71 -17.82 -2.12
CA GLY A 192 8.65 -18.22 -1.20
C GLY A 192 9.06 -18.16 0.27
N THR A 193 9.94 -17.23 0.64
CA THR A 193 10.42 -17.07 2.02
C THR A 193 9.27 -16.63 2.93
N GLU A 194 9.04 -17.36 4.02
CA GLU A 194 7.92 -17.10 4.93
C GLU A 194 8.23 -16.00 5.95
N ASN A 195 9.44 -15.97 6.49
CA ASN A 195 9.87 -15.00 7.49
C ASN A 195 10.79 -13.96 6.85
N ILE A 196 10.29 -12.75 6.71
CA ILE A 196 11.00 -11.66 6.05
C ILE A 196 11.35 -10.60 7.10
N PRO A 197 12.64 -10.37 7.39
CA PRO A 197 13.03 -9.33 8.32
C PRO A 197 12.72 -7.95 7.76
N ALA A 198 12.24 -7.07 8.62
CA ALA A 198 11.92 -5.69 8.29
C ALA A 198 12.44 -4.74 9.36
N LYS A 199 12.53 -3.47 9.02
CA LYS A 199 12.96 -2.41 9.93
C LYS A 199 11.95 -1.28 9.89
N VAL A 200 11.53 -0.81 11.07
CA VAL A 200 10.67 0.36 11.17
C VAL A 200 11.53 1.60 11.38
N ILE A 201 11.32 2.59 10.55
CA ILE A 201 11.96 3.90 10.63
C ILE A 201 10.88 4.89 11.00
N ARG A 202 10.91 5.40 12.23
CA ARG A 202 9.91 6.32 12.73
C ARG A 202 10.12 7.72 12.15
N GLN A 203 9.12 8.58 12.24
CA GLN A 203 9.17 9.96 11.77
C GLN A 203 10.35 10.76 12.35
N ASN A 204 10.77 10.45 13.59
CA ASN A 204 11.96 11.03 14.21
C ASN A 204 13.27 10.36 13.76
N LEU A 205 13.22 9.52 12.72
CA LEU A 205 14.33 8.76 12.16
C LEU A 205 14.99 7.74 13.13
N SER A 206 14.32 7.37 14.23
CA SER A 206 14.75 6.23 15.04
C SER A 206 14.49 4.90 14.32
N LEU A 207 15.36 3.92 14.55
CA LEU A 207 15.33 2.63 13.88
C LEU A 207 14.90 1.52 14.84
N ILE A 208 13.94 0.69 14.42
CA ILE A 208 13.45 -0.46 15.19
C ILE A 208 13.45 -1.69 14.28
N HIS A 209 14.01 -2.79 14.74
CA HIS A 209 14.01 -4.08 14.04
C HIS A 209 12.75 -4.88 14.41
N ILE A 210 12.05 -5.39 13.41
CA ILE A 210 10.89 -6.25 13.60
C ILE A 210 10.97 -7.50 12.73
#